data_f92055ab7e7f6749c4674dd12cf67fe0
#
_entry.id   f92055ab7e7f6749c4674dd12cf67fe0
#
_cell.length_a   1.000
_cell.length_b   1.000
_cell.length_c   1.000
_cell.angle_alpha   90.00
_cell.angle_beta   90.00
_cell.angle_gamma   90.00
#
_symmetry.space_group_name_H-M   'P 1'
#
loop_
_entity.id
_entity.type
_entity.pdbx_description
1 polymer ?
#
loop_
_entity_poly.entity_id
_entity_poly.type
_entity_poly.pdbx_seq_one_letter_code
_entity_poly.pdbx_strand_id
1 'polypeptide(L)'
;MASRPRVLLVDDHPGIVRALGRALSPACDVVGGIADGRMVAAAAARLQPVVIVVDLNLPDVSGLDVCRQIRDSNPRVKVVVISARIDEAIRDEALAAGASGFFEKSAANELIEAIRRIWTEST
;
A
#
# COMPACT_ATOMS: atom_id res chain seq x y z
N MET A 1 -16.57 -15.72 11.61
CA MET A 1 -15.22 -15.49 12.11
C MET A 1 -14.60 -14.26 11.46
N ALA A 2 -14.09 -13.35 12.25
CA ALA A 2 -13.47 -12.16 11.70
C ALA A 2 -12.17 -12.52 10.98
N SER A 3 -12.04 -12.13 9.74
CA SER A 3 -10.79 -12.25 9.01
C SER A 3 -10.05 -10.92 9.10
N ARG A 4 -8.78 -10.96 8.72
CA ARG A 4 -7.95 -9.75 8.66
C ARG A 4 -7.82 -9.30 7.20
N PRO A 5 -7.74 -7.99 6.94
CA PRO A 5 -7.58 -7.54 5.56
C PRO A 5 -6.24 -8.01 4.97
N ARG A 6 -6.29 -8.46 3.74
CA ARG A 6 -5.10 -8.90 3.00
C ARG A 6 -4.36 -7.68 2.49
N VAL A 7 -3.07 -7.59 2.81
CA VAL A 7 -2.25 -6.43 2.48
C VAL A 7 -1.00 -6.87 1.73
N LEU A 8 -0.71 -6.21 0.63
CA LEU A 8 0.52 -6.37 -0.13
C LEU A 8 1.44 -5.20 0.15
N LEU A 9 2.68 -5.46 0.54
CA LEU A 9 3.68 -4.43 0.79
C LEU A 9 4.60 -4.30 -0.43
N VAL A 10 4.86 -3.07 -0.86
CA VAL A 10 5.73 -2.77 -1.99
C VAL A 10 6.77 -1.74 -1.57
N ASP A 11 8.00 -2.19 -1.39
CA ASP A 11 9.12 -1.34 -0.96
C ASP A 11 10.40 -2.09 -1.28
N ASP A 12 11.40 -1.41 -1.83
CA ASP A 12 12.67 -2.02 -2.19
C ASP A 12 13.65 -2.15 -1.01
N HIS A 13 13.25 -1.68 0.17
CA HIS A 13 14.06 -1.79 1.38
C HIS A 13 13.60 -2.98 2.23
N PRO A 14 14.36 -4.10 2.26
CA PRO A 14 13.93 -5.30 2.99
C PRO A 14 13.67 -5.04 4.48
N GLY A 15 14.43 -4.14 5.09
CA GLY A 15 14.23 -3.77 6.49
C GLY A 15 12.89 -3.12 6.75
N ILE A 16 12.44 -2.27 5.82
CA ILE A 16 11.13 -1.62 5.91
C ILE A 16 10.01 -2.65 5.75
N VAL A 17 10.14 -3.54 4.78
CA VAL A 17 9.15 -4.61 4.55
C VAL A 17 9.00 -5.46 5.80
N ARG A 18 10.12 -5.85 6.43
CA ARG A 18 10.07 -6.64 7.66
C ARG A 18 9.44 -5.87 8.81
N ALA A 19 9.83 -4.60 8.99
CA ALA A 19 9.31 -3.78 10.08
C ALA A 19 7.81 -3.53 9.94
N LEU A 20 7.36 -3.16 8.73
CA LEU A 20 5.94 -2.96 8.46
C LEU A 20 5.17 -4.28 8.57
N GLY A 21 5.74 -5.37 8.09
CA GLY A 21 5.12 -6.68 8.21
C GLY A 21 4.85 -7.05 9.67
N ARG A 22 5.80 -6.80 10.56
CA ARG A 22 5.62 -7.04 11.99
C ARG A 22 4.57 -6.11 12.60
N ALA A 23 4.61 -4.84 12.22
CA ALA A 23 3.66 -3.87 12.76
C ALA A 23 2.22 -4.15 12.32
N LEU A 24 2.05 -4.61 11.08
CA LEU A 24 0.72 -4.86 10.51
C LEU A 24 0.16 -6.23 10.86
N SER A 25 1.00 -7.23 11.10
CA SER A 25 0.57 -8.62 11.30
C SER A 25 -0.52 -8.83 12.35
N PRO A 26 -0.54 -8.12 13.48
CA PRO A 26 -1.65 -8.30 14.44
C PRO A 26 -3.01 -7.91 13.89
N ALA A 27 -3.06 -6.95 12.95
CA ALA A 27 -4.31 -6.41 12.42
C ALA A 27 -4.59 -6.85 10.97
N CYS A 28 -3.57 -7.28 10.25
CA CYS A 28 -3.64 -7.54 8.82
C CYS A 28 -3.03 -8.89 8.46
N ASP A 29 -3.50 -9.45 7.35
CA ASP A 29 -2.88 -10.61 6.72
C ASP A 29 -1.94 -10.09 5.63
N VAL A 30 -0.65 -10.02 5.94
CA VAL A 30 0.36 -9.55 4.98
C VAL A 30 0.67 -10.68 4.01
N VAL A 31 0.16 -10.56 2.78
CA VAL A 31 0.18 -11.65 1.80
C VAL A 31 1.43 -11.66 0.92
N GLY A 32 2.23 -10.62 0.98
CA GLY A 32 3.48 -10.59 0.24
C GLY A 32 4.23 -9.28 0.40
N GLY A 33 5.50 -9.32 0.00
CA GLY A 33 6.37 -8.16 -0.08
C GLY A 33 7.05 -8.15 -1.44
N ILE A 34 7.00 -7.03 -2.14
CA ILE A 34 7.53 -6.89 -3.49
C ILE A 34 8.45 -5.69 -3.54
N ALA A 35 9.62 -5.86 -4.13
CA ALA A 35 10.61 -4.80 -4.27
C ALA A 35 10.48 -4.02 -5.58
N ASP A 36 9.86 -4.60 -6.60
CA ASP A 36 9.80 -4.03 -7.95
C ASP A 36 8.36 -3.60 -8.27
N GLY A 37 8.17 -2.30 -8.47
CA GLY A 37 6.85 -1.75 -8.78
C GLY A 37 6.22 -2.27 -10.06
N ARG A 38 7.05 -2.76 -11.01
CA ARG A 38 6.57 -3.34 -12.26
C ARG A 38 5.86 -4.68 -12.06
N MET A 39 6.08 -5.32 -10.92
CA MET A 39 5.48 -6.63 -10.61
C MET A 39 4.18 -6.52 -9.85
N VAL A 40 3.76 -5.31 -9.47
CA VAL A 40 2.63 -5.13 -8.54
C VAL A 40 1.30 -5.56 -9.15
N ALA A 41 1.04 -5.18 -10.40
CA ALA A 41 -0.23 -5.52 -11.04
C ALA A 41 -0.44 -7.04 -11.12
N ALA A 42 0.59 -7.79 -11.52
CA ALA A 42 0.51 -9.25 -11.58
C ALA A 42 0.34 -9.88 -10.20
N ALA A 43 1.07 -9.36 -9.21
CA ALA A 43 0.96 -9.85 -7.84
C ALA A 43 -0.42 -9.55 -7.24
N ALA A 44 -0.97 -8.37 -7.51
CA ALA A 44 -2.30 -8.01 -7.04
C ALA A 44 -3.38 -8.92 -7.64
N ALA A 45 -3.25 -9.26 -8.92
CA ALA A 45 -4.19 -10.18 -9.57
C ALA A 45 -4.13 -11.57 -8.95
N ARG A 46 -2.92 -12.04 -8.59
CA ARG A 46 -2.72 -13.38 -8.03
C ARG A 46 -3.09 -13.44 -6.55
N LEU A 47 -2.65 -12.46 -5.76
CA LEU A 47 -2.78 -12.48 -4.31
C LEU A 47 -4.08 -11.86 -3.80
N GLN A 48 -4.72 -11.06 -4.62
CA GLN A 48 -6.01 -10.42 -4.31
C GLN A 48 -6.00 -9.68 -2.97
N PRO A 49 -5.08 -8.70 -2.78
CA PRO A 49 -5.10 -7.90 -1.57
C PRO A 49 -6.28 -6.94 -1.57
N VAL A 50 -6.71 -6.52 -0.40
CA VAL A 50 -7.67 -5.43 -0.23
C VAL A 50 -6.95 -4.10 -0.36
N VAL A 51 -5.73 -4.04 0.17
CA VAL A 51 -4.91 -2.82 0.18
C VAL A 51 -3.49 -3.16 -0.27
N ILE A 52 -2.93 -2.28 -1.09
CA ILE A 52 -1.51 -2.28 -1.44
C ILE A 52 -0.87 -1.08 -0.74
N VAL A 53 0.17 -1.32 0.04
CA VAL A 53 0.98 -0.26 0.64
C VAL A 53 2.24 -0.14 -0.18
N VAL A 54 2.43 1.01 -0.85
CA VAL A 54 3.53 1.19 -1.79
C VAL A 54 4.39 2.38 -1.41
N ASP A 55 5.71 2.18 -1.45
CA ASP A 55 6.69 3.25 -1.31
C ASP A 55 6.59 4.21 -2.49
N LEU A 56 6.53 5.50 -2.20
CA LEU A 56 6.56 6.55 -3.22
C LEU A 56 7.79 6.43 -4.11
N ASN A 57 8.94 6.14 -3.52
CA ASN A 57 10.24 6.18 -4.21
C ASN A 57 10.78 4.77 -4.46
N LEU A 58 10.20 4.10 -5.44
CA LEU A 58 10.74 2.83 -5.93
C LEU A 58 11.81 3.10 -6.99
N PRO A 59 12.80 2.20 -7.15
CA PRO A 59 13.88 2.45 -8.11
C PRO A 59 13.46 2.41 -9.58
N ASP A 60 12.45 1.62 -9.91
CA ASP A 60 12.07 1.38 -11.30
C ASP A 60 10.90 2.22 -11.77
N VAL A 61 9.87 2.35 -10.93
CA VAL A 61 8.69 3.15 -11.23
C VAL A 61 8.29 3.91 -9.97
N SER A 62 7.62 5.03 -10.13
CA SER A 62 7.10 5.79 -8.99
C SER A 62 5.94 5.05 -8.34
N GLY A 63 5.80 5.19 -7.02
CA GLY A 63 4.60 4.72 -6.33
C GLY A 63 3.33 5.33 -6.89
N LEU A 64 3.40 6.55 -7.46
CA LEU A 64 2.25 7.18 -8.11
C LEU A 64 1.86 6.44 -9.39
N ASP A 65 2.84 5.95 -10.15
CA ASP A 65 2.57 5.15 -11.35
C ASP A 65 1.89 3.83 -10.97
N VAL A 66 2.30 3.23 -9.86
CA VAL A 66 1.63 2.04 -9.32
C VAL A 66 0.18 2.35 -8.98
N CYS A 67 -0.09 3.49 -8.34
CA CYS A 67 -1.46 3.92 -8.02
C CYS A 67 -2.32 4.01 -9.28
N ARG A 68 -1.80 4.67 -10.32
CA ARG A 68 -2.54 4.84 -11.58
C ARG A 68 -2.82 3.50 -12.23
N GLN A 69 -1.82 2.64 -12.27
CA GLN A 69 -1.95 1.33 -12.89
C GLN A 69 -3.00 0.48 -12.19
N ILE A 70 -2.97 0.43 -10.86
CA ILE A 70 -3.94 -0.34 -10.10
C ILE A 70 -5.34 0.25 -10.23
N ARG A 71 -5.46 1.58 -10.18
CA ARG A 71 -6.76 2.24 -10.38
C ARG A 71 -7.38 1.82 -11.72
N ASP A 72 -6.57 1.73 -12.77
CA ASP A 72 -7.06 1.44 -14.12
C ASP A 72 -7.31 -0.05 -14.34
N SER A 73 -6.48 -0.93 -13.75
CA SER A 73 -6.54 -2.37 -13.99
C SER A 73 -7.30 -3.15 -12.92
N ASN A 74 -7.37 -2.64 -11.70
CA ASN A 74 -7.98 -3.36 -10.58
C ASN A 74 -8.54 -2.35 -9.56
N PRO A 75 -9.64 -1.64 -9.92
CA PRO A 75 -10.15 -0.54 -9.11
C PRO A 75 -10.71 -0.94 -7.75
N ARG A 76 -10.95 -2.22 -7.52
CA ARG A 76 -11.41 -2.69 -6.22
C ARG A 76 -10.31 -2.70 -5.16
N VAL A 77 -9.06 -2.81 -5.60
CA VAL A 77 -7.92 -2.77 -4.70
C VAL A 77 -7.58 -1.33 -4.39
N LYS A 78 -7.41 -1.01 -3.13
CA LYS A 78 -7.05 0.34 -2.71
C LYS A 78 -5.55 0.43 -2.53
N VAL A 79 -4.98 1.58 -2.86
CA VAL A 79 -3.54 1.81 -2.77
C VAL A 79 -3.29 2.93 -1.76
N VAL A 80 -2.39 2.66 -0.82
CA VAL A 80 -1.92 3.64 0.15
C VAL A 80 -0.43 3.86 -0.11
N VAL A 81 -0.03 5.11 -0.23
CA VAL A 81 1.36 5.48 -0.50
C VAL A 81 2.06 5.81 0.81
N ILE A 82 3.27 5.31 0.97
CA ILE A 82 4.12 5.65 2.11
C ILE A 82 5.39 6.34 1.63
N SER A 83 5.94 7.22 2.46
CA SER A 83 7.13 7.99 2.14
C SER A 83 7.94 8.23 3.41
N ALA A 84 9.24 8.50 3.24
CA ALA A 84 10.11 8.84 4.36
C ALA A 84 9.68 10.13 5.05
N ARG A 85 9.00 11.02 4.34
CA ARG A 85 8.45 12.24 4.91
C ARG A 85 7.23 12.71 4.12
N ILE A 86 6.39 13.51 4.79
CA ILE A 86 5.18 14.07 4.18
C ILE A 86 5.50 15.39 3.51
N ASP A 87 4.96 15.56 2.31
CA ASP A 87 4.99 16.79 1.53
C ASP A 87 3.57 16.97 0.98
N GLU A 88 2.95 18.13 1.23
CA GLU A 88 1.56 18.36 0.81
C GLU A 88 1.37 18.29 -0.69
N ALA A 89 2.34 18.80 -1.47
CA ALA A 89 2.24 18.74 -2.93
C ALA A 89 2.26 17.30 -3.42
N ILE A 90 3.12 16.47 -2.84
CA ILE A 90 3.19 15.05 -3.19
C ILE A 90 1.95 14.32 -2.71
N ARG A 91 1.42 14.66 -1.55
CA ARG A 91 0.16 14.10 -1.05
C ARG A 91 -0.97 14.36 -2.05
N ASP A 92 -1.08 15.61 -2.53
CA ASP A 92 -2.12 15.97 -3.50
C ASP A 92 -1.95 15.20 -4.80
N GLU A 93 -0.72 15.02 -5.26
CA GLU A 93 -0.44 14.21 -6.45
C GLU A 93 -0.83 12.75 -6.23
N ALA A 94 -0.54 12.20 -5.05
CA ALA A 94 -0.88 10.81 -4.74
C ALA A 94 -2.40 10.60 -4.74
N LEU A 95 -3.13 11.51 -4.11
CA LEU A 95 -4.59 11.42 -4.10
C LEU A 95 -5.17 11.58 -5.50
N ALA A 96 -4.62 12.49 -6.31
CA ALA A 96 -5.03 12.67 -7.71
C ALA A 96 -4.72 11.43 -8.55
N ALA A 97 -3.67 10.68 -8.21
CA ALA A 97 -3.31 9.44 -8.89
C ALA A 97 -4.19 8.26 -8.47
N GLY A 98 -5.05 8.44 -7.49
CA GLY A 98 -5.97 7.40 -7.03
C GLY A 98 -5.62 6.77 -5.69
N ALA A 99 -4.62 7.30 -4.97
CA ALA A 99 -4.27 6.77 -3.65
C ALA A 99 -5.40 7.05 -2.66
N SER A 100 -5.65 6.08 -1.78
CA SER A 100 -6.63 6.21 -0.69
C SER A 100 -6.03 6.85 0.56
N GLY A 101 -4.72 7.02 0.60
CA GLY A 101 -4.03 7.69 1.69
C GLY A 101 -2.55 7.85 1.41
N PHE A 102 -1.91 8.68 2.21
CA PHE A 102 -0.49 8.98 2.12
C PHE A 102 0.04 9.14 3.54
N PHE A 103 1.03 8.31 3.92
CA PHE A 103 1.54 8.29 5.29
C PHE A 103 3.06 8.25 5.32
N GLU A 104 3.65 8.72 6.42
CA GLU A 104 5.06 8.50 6.67
C GLU A 104 5.30 7.03 6.97
N LYS A 105 6.46 6.51 6.58
CA LYS A 105 6.85 5.12 6.83
C LYS A 105 6.91 4.80 8.33
N SER A 106 7.15 5.81 9.17
CA SER A 106 7.20 5.66 10.63
C SER A 106 5.83 5.68 11.29
N ALA A 107 4.76 6.01 10.56
CA ALA A 107 3.41 6.20 11.10
C ALA A 107 2.58 4.90 11.00
N ALA A 108 3.10 3.80 11.54
CA ALA A 108 2.45 2.49 11.41
C ALA A 108 1.04 2.46 12.01
N ASN A 109 0.81 3.14 13.12
CA ASN A 109 -0.51 3.16 13.75
C ASN A 109 -1.55 3.85 12.87
N GLU A 110 -1.17 4.97 12.24
CA GLU A 110 -2.06 5.69 11.33
C GLU A 110 -2.35 4.86 10.09
N LEU A 111 -1.35 4.16 9.60
CA LEU A 111 -1.49 3.24 8.47
C LEU A 111 -2.48 2.12 8.80
N ILE A 112 -2.35 1.51 9.96
CA ILE A 112 -3.26 0.44 10.41
C ILE A 112 -4.70 0.95 10.47
N GLU A 113 -4.92 2.14 11.03
CA GLU A 113 -6.26 2.74 11.10
C GLU A 113 -6.84 2.99 9.71
N ALA A 114 -6.02 3.46 8.78
CA ALA A 114 -6.45 3.68 7.41
C ALA A 114 -6.85 2.36 6.74
N ILE A 115 -6.06 1.31 6.92
CA ILE A 115 -6.35 -0.01 6.37
C ILE A 115 -7.67 -0.57 6.94
N ARG A 116 -7.87 -0.43 8.24
CA ARG A 116 -9.11 -0.86 8.87
C ARG A 116 -10.33 -0.15 8.30
N ARG A 117 -10.22 1.16 8.11
CA ARG A 117 -11.30 1.97 7.55
C ARG A 117 -11.62 1.53 6.13
N ILE A 118 -10.61 1.34 5.31
CA ILE A 118 -10.77 0.88 3.94
C ILE A 118 -11.48 -0.47 3.91
N TRP A 119 -11.05 -1.39 4.76
CA TRP A 119 -11.65 -2.73 4.80
C TRP A 119 -13.09 -2.71 5.27
N THR A 120 -13.40 -1.90 6.29
CA THR A 120 -14.75 -1.76 6.77
C THR A 120 -15.67 -1.17 5.71
N GLU A 121 -15.19 -0.18 4.96
CA GLU A 121 -15.97 0.45 3.89
C GLU A 121 -16.15 -0.47 2.67
N SER A 122 -15.26 -1.45 2.50
CA SER A 122 -15.29 -2.38 1.37
C SER A 122 -16.26 -3.55 1.61
N THR A 123 -16.68 -3.75 2.83
CA THR A 123 -17.62 -4.81 3.19
C THR A 123 -19.00 -4.24 3.45
#